data_32722b5e0b500b8f69083f7e985f58f6
#
_entry.id   32722b5e0b500b8f69083f7e985f58f6
#
_cell.length_a   1.000
_cell.length_b   1.000
_cell.length_c   1.000
_cell.angle_alpha   90.00
_cell.angle_beta   90.00
_cell.angle_gamma   90.00
#
_symmetry.space_group_name_H-M   'P 1'
#
loop_
_entity.id
_entity.type
_entity.pdbx_description
1 polymer ?
#
loop_
_entity_poly.entity_id
_entity_poly.type
_entity_poly.pdbx_seq_one_letter_code
_entity_poly.pdbx_strand_id
1 'polypeptide(L)'
;MRHIASPPNPQISWTFTCFAEEAYVVGYQAKALTGSYAYNLSVATFKAAGKDADKMILGDIAASADWVTGSDEVKTLLANGAVDKAYSYVGAKDAADWGCPAGWYLTADVKDDSIGDLTPYCKNNDPLPLGNGLLVLVGSSSTTLTYAGEVLSADQPIALKSSYAYNITGNVSPVDISLGDITASDDWMTGSDELKTLKANGAVDQAYTFVSAKDAADWGCPAGWYLTADVKDDLIEDLTSYCKNAIPVRAGEAFVVLVGTASTTITIPSAL
;
A
#
# COMPACT_ATOMS: atom_id res chain seq x y z
N MET A 1 22.47 -23.83 -8.77
CA MET A 1 21.93 -23.01 -7.69
C MET A 1 23.09 -22.28 -7.03
N ARG A 2 23.15 -20.97 -7.15
CA ARG A 2 24.06 -20.16 -6.33
C ARG A 2 23.19 -19.52 -5.23
N HIS A 3 23.38 -19.94 -3.99
CA HIS A 3 22.83 -19.20 -2.86
C HIS A 3 23.61 -17.88 -2.74
N ILE A 4 22.93 -16.78 -2.99
CA ILE A 4 23.45 -15.47 -2.62
C ILE A 4 23.05 -15.25 -1.16
N ALA A 5 24.01 -14.88 -0.33
CA ALA A 5 23.77 -14.62 1.08
C ALA A 5 22.67 -13.56 1.25
N SER A 6 21.74 -13.82 2.17
CA SER A 6 20.66 -12.92 2.51
C SER A 6 21.22 -11.55 2.93
N PRO A 7 20.64 -10.45 2.44
CA PRO A 7 20.98 -9.13 2.96
C PRO A 7 20.61 -9.03 4.44
N PRO A 8 21.22 -8.10 5.20
CA PRO A 8 21.06 -7.99 6.66
C PRO A 8 19.67 -7.53 7.13
N ASN A 9 18.72 -7.31 6.23
CA ASN A 9 17.33 -6.98 6.57
C ASN A 9 16.48 -8.27 6.52
N PRO A 10 15.97 -8.77 7.64
CA PRO A 10 15.23 -10.03 7.69
C PRO A 10 13.84 -9.98 7.01
N GLN A 11 13.44 -8.85 6.47
CA GLN A 11 12.10 -8.65 5.90
C GLN A 11 12.01 -8.79 4.38
N ILE A 12 13.14 -8.89 3.66
CA ILE A 12 13.13 -9.00 2.19
C ILE A 12 14.07 -10.13 1.77
N SER A 13 13.54 -11.13 1.07
CA SER A 13 14.30 -12.19 0.46
C SER A 13 14.08 -12.18 -1.06
N TRP A 14 15.17 -12.26 -1.81
CA TRP A 14 15.16 -12.32 -3.27
C TRP A 14 15.48 -13.72 -3.73
N THR A 15 14.60 -14.32 -4.51
CA THR A 15 14.85 -15.60 -5.17
C THR A 15 14.82 -15.39 -6.67
N PHE A 16 15.93 -15.68 -7.36
CA PHE A 16 16.00 -15.65 -8.82
C PHE A 16 15.69 -17.04 -9.36
N THR A 17 14.63 -17.16 -10.15
CA THR A 17 14.28 -18.40 -10.86
C THR A 17 14.40 -18.14 -12.35
N CYS A 18 15.41 -18.73 -13.01
CA CYS A 18 15.54 -18.69 -14.47
C CYS A 18 14.77 -19.86 -15.08
N PHE A 19 13.70 -19.56 -15.80
CA PHE A 19 13.15 -20.45 -16.82
C PHE A 19 13.35 -19.78 -18.19
N ALA A 20 13.63 -20.58 -19.23
CA ALA A 20 13.97 -20.11 -20.55
C ALA A 20 12.89 -19.13 -21.07
N GLU A 21 13.36 -17.97 -21.51
CA GLU A 21 12.80 -16.88 -22.29
C GLU A 21 12.46 -15.57 -21.57
N GLU A 22 12.05 -15.55 -20.29
CA GLU A 22 11.98 -14.29 -19.54
C GLU A 22 12.38 -14.50 -18.08
N ALA A 23 13.48 -13.88 -17.66
CA ALA A 23 13.87 -13.86 -16.24
C ALA A 23 13.09 -12.73 -15.54
N TYR A 24 12.20 -13.09 -14.61
CA TYR A 24 11.54 -12.13 -13.75
C TYR A 24 11.98 -12.33 -12.30
N VAL A 25 12.03 -11.21 -11.58
CA VAL A 25 12.39 -11.20 -10.17
C VAL A 25 11.12 -11.42 -9.35
N VAL A 26 11.08 -12.52 -8.61
CA VAL A 26 10.00 -12.79 -7.65
C VAL A 26 10.48 -12.40 -6.26
N GLY A 27 9.68 -11.60 -5.58
CA GLY A 27 9.94 -11.17 -4.22
C GLY A 27 8.82 -11.54 -3.27
N TYR A 28 9.10 -11.42 -1.99
CA TYR A 28 8.08 -11.40 -0.96
C TYR A 28 8.37 -10.33 0.07
N GLN A 29 7.32 -9.79 0.68
CA GLN A 29 7.40 -8.82 1.76
C GLN A 29 6.46 -9.20 2.89
N ALA A 30 6.98 -9.23 4.10
CA ALA A 30 6.18 -9.42 5.31
C ALA A 30 5.88 -8.06 5.94
N LYS A 31 4.60 -7.76 6.14
CA LYS A 31 4.11 -6.55 6.81
C LYS A 31 3.55 -6.92 8.17
N ALA A 32 4.26 -6.53 9.23
CA ALA A 32 3.74 -6.65 10.59
C ALA A 32 2.60 -5.64 10.81
N LEU A 33 1.52 -6.11 11.41
CA LEU A 33 0.31 -5.35 11.69
C LEU A 33 0.08 -5.29 13.19
N THR A 34 -0.24 -4.11 13.68
CA THR A 34 -0.55 -3.89 15.09
C THR A 34 -1.95 -4.36 15.41
N GLY A 35 -2.10 -5.16 16.48
CA GLY A 35 -3.39 -5.59 17.03
C GLY A 35 -4.08 -4.52 17.89
N SER A 36 -4.97 -4.97 18.77
CA SER A 36 -5.77 -4.12 19.66
C SER A 36 -6.83 -3.28 18.94
N TYR A 37 -7.50 -3.88 17.96
CA TYR A 37 -8.51 -3.24 17.11
C TYR A 37 -7.96 -2.03 16.36
N ALA A 38 -6.67 -2.10 16.01
CA ALA A 38 -5.99 -1.04 15.27
C ALA A 38 -6.27 -1.13 13.78
N TYR A 39 -6.43 0.03 13.15
CA TYR A 39 -6.39 0.15 11.70
C TYR A 39 -4.94 0.32 11.24
N ASN A 40 -4.53 -0.56 10.34
CA ASN A 40 -3.24 -0.52 9.69
C ASN A 40 -3.45 -0.17 8.21
N LEU A 41 -2.55 0.63 7.66
CA LEU A 41 -2.50 0.85 6.22
C LEU A 41 -1.46 -0.06 5.58
N SER A 42 -1.78 -0.61 4.42
CA SER A 42 -0.87 -1.40 3.61
C SER A 42 -1.09 -1.11 2.13
N VAL A 43 -0.16 -1.46 1.28
CA VAL A 43 -0.27 -1.33 -0.17
C VAL A 43 0.29 -2.57 -0.84
N ALA A 44 -0.31 -2.97 -1.97
CA ALA A 44 0.21 -4.04 -2.80
C ALA A 44 1.54 -3.62 -3.45
N THR A 45 2.61 -4.37 -3.20
CA THR A 45 3.99 -4.04 -3.63
C THR A 45 4.46 -4.85 -4.83
N PHE A 46 3.71 -5.86 -5.24
CA PHE A 46 4.07 -6.77 -6.32
C PHE A 46 2.93 -6.91 -7.31
N LYS A 47 3.23 -7.28 -8.54
CA LYS A 47 2.24 -7.75 -9.50
C LYS A 47 2.14 -9.29 -9.43
N ALA A 48 1.02 -9.84 -9.85
CA ALA A 48 0.85 -11.29 -9.91
C ALA A 48 1.86 -11.90 -10.91
N ALA A 49 2.64 -12.88 -10.46
CA ALA A 49 3.67 -13.51 -11.29
C ALA A 49 3.05 -14.16 -12.54
N GLY A 50 3.61 -13.84 -13.71
CA GLY A 50 3.21 -14.42 -15.00
C GLY A 50 1.81 -14.07 -15.49
N LYS A 51 1.18 -13.00 -14.95
CA LYS A 51 -0.14 -12.49 -15.37
C LYS A 51 -0.05 -11.03 -15.79
N ASP A 52 -1.13 -10.54 -16.44
CA ASP A 52 -1.22 -9.16 -16.93
C ASP A 52 -0.81 -8.13 -15.89
N ALA A 53 0.01 -7.19 -16.34
CA ALA A 53 1.03 -6.45 -15.64
C ALA A 53 0.60 -5.56 -14.46
N ASP A 54 -0.68 -5.30 -14.23
CA ASP A 54 -1.07 -4.16 -13.37
C ASP A 54 -1.89 -4.58 -12.14
N LYS A 55 -1.88 -5.85 -11.76
CA LYS A 55 -2.74 -6.36 -10.68
C LYS A 55 -2.01 -7.41 -9.85
N MET A 56 -2.18 -7.31 -8.56
CA MET A 56 -2.05 -8.41 -7.62
C MET A 56 -3.43 -9.06 -7.45
N ILE A 57 -3.50 -10.30 -7.03
CA ILE A 57 -4.75 -10.93 -6.59
C ILE A 57 -4.69 -11.19 -5.09
N LEU A 58 -5.84 -11.29 -4.44
CA LEU A 58 -5.90 -11.58 -3.00
C LEU A 58 -5.15 -12.87 -2.62
N GLY A 59 -5.16 -13.87 -3.49
CA GLY A 59 -4.45 -15.13 -3.28
C GLY A 59 -2.91 -15.02 -3.22
N ASP A 60 -2.34 -13.90 -3.65
CA ASP A 60 -0.91 -13.59 -3.53
C ASP A 60 -0.55 -12.99 -2.17
N ILE A 61 -1.56 -12.78 -1.32
CA ILE A 61 -1.42 -12.29 0.05
C ILE A 61 -1.75 -13.42 1.01
N ALA A 62 -0.81 -13.78 1.86
CA ALA A 62 -1.01 -14.77 2.92
C ALA A 62 -1.07 -14.07 4.29
N ALA A 63 -2.00 -14.49 5.13
CA ALA A 63 -2.04 -14.08 6.52
C ALA A 63 -1.30 -15.11 7.39
N SER A 64 -0.66 -14.65 8.48
CA SER A 64 0.03 -15.53 9.44
C SER A 64 -0.97 -16.38 10.24
N ALA A 65 -0.45 -17.35 10.98
CA ALA A 65 -1.25 -18.20 11.85
C ALA A 65 -1.96 -17.45 13.00
N ASP A 66 -1.51 -16.23 13.30
CA ASP A 66 -2.12 -15.36 14.32
C ASP A 66 -3.32 -14.57 13.80
N TRP A 67 -3.63 -14.68 12.51
CA TRP A 67 -4.82 -14.07 11.90
C TRP A 67 -6.09 -14.73 12.44
N VAL A 68 -7.00 -13.92 12.94
CA VAL A 68 -8.26 -14.39 13.52
C VAL A 68 -9.37 -14.28 12.48
N THR A 69 -9.76 -15.42 11.91
CA THR A 69 -10.85 -15.53 10.93
C THR A 69 -12.13 -14.86 11.42
N GLY A 70 -12.71 -14.00 10.59
CA GLY A 70 -13.94 -13.25 10.88
C GLY A 70 -13.75 -12.02 11.79
N SER A 71 -12.62 -11.87 12.47
CA SER A 71 -12.29 -10.69 13.31
C SER A 71 -11.31 -9.76 12.61
N ASP A 72 -10.26 -10.34 12.02
CA ASP A 72 -9.28 -9.57 11.26
C ASP A 72 -9.77 -9.42 9.82
N GLU A 73 -9.63 -8.21 9.28
CA GLU A 73 -10.23 -7.86 7.99
C GLU A 73 -9.28 -7.04 7.14
N VAL A 74 -9.17 -7.39 5.86
CA VAL A 74 -8.61 -6.55 4.81
C VAL A 74 -9.75 -5.84 4.10
N LYS A 75 -9.70 -4.52 4.00
CA LYS A 75 -10.75 -3.70 3.39
C LYS A 75 -10.23 -2.95 2.19
N THR A 76 -10.98 -3.01 1.10
CA THR A 76 -10.84 -2.09 -0.03
C THR A 76 -11.75 -0.89 0.15
N LEU A 77 -11.35 0.26 -0.40
CA LEU A 77 -12.13 1.48 -0.25
C LEU A 77 -12.63 2.00 -1.60
N LEU A 78 -13.83 2.57 -1.56
CA LEU A 78 -14.36 3.41 -2.62
C LEU A 78 -13.64 4.77 -2.64
N ALA A 79 -13.80 5.50 -3.74
CA ALA A 79 -13.19 6.84 -3.90
C ALA A 79 -13.59 7.86 -2.82
N ASN A 80 -14.75 7.69 -2.20
CA ASN A 80 -15.23 8.55 -1.12
C ASN A 80 -14.73 8.12 0.28
N GLY A 81 -13.81 7.13 0.34
CA GLY A 81 -13.28 6.59 1.59
C GLY A 81 -14.18 5.56 2.30
N ALA A 82 -15.38 5.29 1.79
CA ALA A 82 -16.22 4.24 2.34
C ALA A 82 -15.65 2.86 2.00
N VAL A 83 -15.89 1.88 2.88
CA VAL A 83 -15.51 0.49 2.62
C VAL A 83 -16.30 -0.04 1.42
N ASP A 84 -15.58 -0.56 0.43
CA ASP A 84 -16.15 -1.26 -0.72
C ASP A 84 -16.39 -2.72 -0.38
N LYS A 85 -15.32 -3.43 -0.02
CA LYS A 85 -15.38 -4.83 0.38
C LYS A 85 -14.52 -5.05 1.62
N ALA A 86 -14.94 -5.99 2.46
CA ALA A 86 -14.18 -6.48 3.59
C ALA A 86 -13.94 -7.98 3.41
N TYR A 87 -12.69 -8.39 3.53
CA TYR A 87 -12.27 -9.77 3.39
C TYR A 87 -11.66 -10.28 4.68
N SER A 88 -11.92 -11.53 5.02
CA SER A 88 -11.23 -12.27 6.07
C SER A 88 -10.50 -13.48 5.49
N TYR A 89 -9.34 -13.78 6.03
CA TYR A 89 -8.56 -14.94 5.64
C TYR A 89 -8.99 -16.15 6.47
N VAL A 90 -9.31 -17.25 5.79
CA VAL A 90 -9.57 -18.54 6.41
C VAL A 90 -8.27 -19.34 6.34
N GLY A 91 -7.62 -19.51 7.47
CA GLY A 91 -6.37 -20.26 7.57
C GLY A 91 -6.56 -21.75 7.36
N ALA A 92 -5.47 -22.50 7.11
CA ALA A 92 -5.54 -23.93 6.80
C ALA A 92 -6.26 -24.77 7.87
N LYS A 93 -6.15 -24.37 9.15
CA LYS A 93 -6.84 -25.05 10.25
C LYS A 93 -8.37 -24.87 10.15
N ASP A 94 -8.81 -23.62 10.08
CA ASP A 94 -10.24 -23.29 10.01
C ASP A 94 -10.84 -23.82 8.70
N ALA A 95 -10.09 -23.76 7.60
CA ALA A 95 -10.46 -24.31 6.31
C ALA A 95 -10.74 -25.82 6.37
N ALA A 96 -9.91 -26.57 7.10
CA ALA A 96 -10.11 -28.00 7.32
C ALA A 96 -11.39 -28.29 8.14
N ASP A 97 -11.64 -27.49 9.16
CA ASP A 97 -12.81 -27.62 10.02
C ASP A 97 -14.11 -27.26 9.27
N TRP A 98 -14.05 -26.31 8.34
CA TRP A 98 -15.20 -25.83 7.56
C TRP A 98 -15.35 -26.52 6.20
N GLY A 99 -14.43 -27.39 5.83
CA GLY A 99 -14.46 -28.13 4.55
C GLY A 99 -14.29 -27.25 3.33
N CYS A 100 -13.61 -26.10 3.45
CA CYS A 100 -13.35 -25.18 2.35
C CYS A 100 -11.83 -25.02 2.09
N PRO A 101 -11.39 -24.47 0.95
CA PRO A 101 -10.00 -24.13 0.73
C PRO A 101 -9.52 -23.01 1.68
N ALA A 102 -8.26 -23.07 2.10
CA ALA A 102 -7.65 -21.90 2.76
C ALA A 102 -7.55 -20.73 1.78
N GLY A 103 -7.83 -19.50 2.28
CA GLY A 103 -7.83 -18.34 1.42
C GLY A 103 -8.70 -17.19 1.90
N TRP A 104 -8.96 -16.25 1.00
CA TRP A 104 -9.74 -15.04 1.26
C TRP A 104 -11.20 -15.22 0.91
N TYR A 105 -12.07 -14.74 1.77
CA TYR A 105 -13.53 -14.73 1.66
C TYR A 105 -14.07 -13.37 2.03
N LEU A 106 -15.26 -13.01 1.55
CA LEU A 106 -15.92 -11.83 2.11
C LEU A 106 -16.23 -12.09 3.60
N THR A 107 -15.94 -11.11 4.44
CA THR A 107 -16.19 -11.22 5.88
C THR A 107 -17.67 -11.51 6.18
N ALA A 108 -18.58 -10.98 5.35
CA ALA A 108 -20.01 -11.25 5.47
C ALA A 108 -20.34 -12.73 5.27
N ASP A 109 -19.71 -13.38 4.27
CA ASP A 109 -19.93 -14.81 4.00
C ASP A 109 -19.38 -15.69 5.13
N VAL A 110 -18.21 -15.31 5.68
CA VAL A 110 -17.58 -16.00 6.83
C VAL A 110 -18.44 -15.93 8.10
N LYS A 111 -19.16 -14.83 8.28
CA LYS A 111 -20.02 -14.59 9.45
C LYS A 111 -21.46 -15.07 9.27
N ASP A 112 -21.81 -15.59 8.11
CA ASP A 112 -23.16 -16.09 7.82
C ASP A 112 -23.25 -17.57 8.17
N ASP A 113 -23.78 -17.88 9.34
CA ASP A 113 -23.99 -19.25 9.84
C ASP A 113 -24.93 -20.08 8.95
N SER A 114 -25.64 -19.48 8.00
CA SER A 114 -26.50 -20.18 7.05
C SER A 114 -25.73 -20.79 5.87
N ILE A 115 -24.48 -20.36 5.65
CA ILE A 115 -23.62 -20.89 4.59
C ILE A 115 -22.93 -22.18 5.08
N GLY A 116 -23.40 -23.32 4.62
CA GLY A 116 -22.85 -24.62 4.99
C GLY A 116 -21.57 -25.02 4.20
N ASP A 117 -21.26 -24.36 3.09
CA ASP A 117 -20.07 -24.60 2.24
C ASP A 117 -19.54 -23.28 1.70
N LEU A 118 -18.36 -22.88 2.16
CA LEU A 118 -17.69 -21.65 1.73
C LEU A 118 -16.90 -21.78 0.42
N THR A 119 -16.70 -23.00 -0.09
CA THR A 119 -15.88 -23.25 -1.30
C THR A 119 -16.24 -22.33 -2.49
N PRO A 120 -17.52 -22.14 -2.87
CA PRO A 120 -17.88 -21.29 -4.01
C PRO A 120 -17.68 -19.79 -3.75
N TYR A 121 -17.45 -19.39 -2.50
CA TYR A 121 -17.31 -18.00 -2.08
C TYR A 121 -15.84 -17.54 -2.00
N CYS A 122 -14.89 -18.40 -2.34
CA CYS A 122 -13.46 -18.08 -2.33
C CYS A 122 -13.14 -16.89 -3.25
N LYS A 123 -12.40 -15.89 -2.72
CA LYS A 123 -12.05 -14.63 -3.40
C LYS A 123 -10.56 -14.52 -3.73
N ASN A 124 -9.81 -15.61 -3.68
CA ASN A 124 -8.38 -15.60 -3.98
C ASN A 124 -8.03 -14.97 -5.36
N ASN A 125 -8.96 -15.03 -6.32
CA ASN A 125 -8.77 -14.43 -7.65
C ASN A 125 -9.27 -12.98 -7.77
N ASP A 126 -9.80 -12.38 -6.69
CA ASP A 126 -10.22 -10.98 -6.72
C ASP A 126 -8.99 -10.08 -6.96
N PRO A 127 -9.04 -9.20 -7.96
CA PRO A 127 -7.91 -8.36 -8.30
C PRO A 127 -7.73 -7.21 -7.30
N LEU A 128 -6.49 -6.92 -6.99
CA LEU A 128 -6.05 -5.72 -6.26
C LEU A 128 -5.22 -4.87 -7.22
N PRO A 129 -5.74 -3.74 -7.71
CA PRO A 129 -4.96 -2.85 -8.55
C PRO A 129 -3.69 -2.37 -7.83
N LEU A 130 -2.56 -2.35 -8.55
CA LEU A 130 -1.30 -1.82 -8.01
C LEU A 130 -1.48 -0.38 -7.54
N GLY A 131 -0.81 -0.06 -6.44
CA GLY A 131 -0.92 1.26 -5.84
C GLY A 131 -2.20 1.53 -5.06
N ASN A 132 -3.21 0.65 -5.15
CA ASN A 132 -4.36 0.77 -4.26
C ASN A 132 -3.98 0.30 -2.86
N GLY A 133 -4.20 1.17 -1.90
CA GLY A 133 -4.01 0.85 -0.50
C GLY A 133 -5.14 0.00 0.06
N LEU A 134 -4.78 -0.74 1.09
CA LEU A 134 -5.66 -1.58 1.87
C LEU A 134 -5.77 -1.03 3.29
N LEU A 135 -6.98 -0.98 3.82
CA LEU A 135 -7.22 -0.71 5.23
C LEU A 135 -7.35 -2.06 5.95
N VAL A 136 -6.43 -2.36 6.86
CA VAL A 136 -6.42 -3.64 7.57
C VAL A 136 -6.82 -3.41 9.02
N LEU A 137 -7.96 -3.95 9.41
CA LEU A 137 -8.39 -4.02 10.80
C LEU A 137 -7.82 -5.29 11.42
N VAL A 138 -7.06 -5.14 12.48
CA VAL A 138 -6.53 -6.27 13.26
C VAL A 138 -7.14 -6.26 14.64
N GLY A 139 -7.69 -7.38 15.05
CA GLY A 139 -8.37 -7.54 16.33
C GLY A 139 -7.43 -7.48 17.54
N SER A 140 -7.48 -8.47 18.39
CA SER A 140 -6.79 -8.43 19.68
C SER A 140 -5.27 -8.60 19.61
N SER A 141 -4.78 -9.46 18.71
CA SER A 141 -3.36 -9.85 18.61
C SER A 141 -2.74 -9.28 17.33
N SER A 142 -1.47 -8.87 17.42
CA SER A 142 -0.72 -8.49 16.22
C SER A 142 -0.54 -9.69 15.29
N THR A 143 -0.57 -9.43 14.00
CA THR A 143 -0.47 -10.45 12.94
C THR A 143 0.45 -9.96 11.83
N THR A 144 0.64 -10.77 10.79
CA THR A 144 1.47 -10.42 9.64
C THR A 144 0.74 -10.77 8.34
N LEU A 145 0.78 -9.86 7.38
CA LEU A 145 0.47 -10.15 5.99
C LEU A 145 1.76 -10.32 5.21
N THR A 146 1.80 -11.36 4.37
CA THR A 146 2.92 -11.60 3.45
C THR A 146 2.42 -11.43 2.03
N TYR A 147 3.05 -10.55 1.29
CA TYR A 147 2.82 -10.30 -0.12
C TYR A 147 3.87 -11.04 -0.93
N ALA A 148 3.47 -11.74 -1.97
CA ALA A 148 4.37 -12.43 -2.88
C ALA A 148 3.99 -12.13 -4.33
N GLY A 149 4.99 -11.96 -5.20
CA GLY A 149 4.74 -11.68 -6.60
C GLY A 149 5.98 -11.22 -7.35
N GLU A 150 5.79 -10.72 -8.55
CA GLU A 150 6.85 -10.20 -9.41
C GLU A 150 7.16 -8.74 -9.05
N VAL A 151 8.45 -8.44 -8.96
CA VAL A 151 8.94 -7.09 -8.68
C VAL A 151 8.73 -6.18 -9.89
N LEU A 152 8.26 -4.97 -9.64
CA LEU A 152 8.06 -3.97 -10.67
C LEU A 152 9.40 -3.48 -11.22
N SER A 153 9.54 -3.51 -12.54
CA SER A 153 10.77 -3.12 -13.27
C SER A 153 10.71 -1.70 -13.85
N ALA A 154 9.60 -1.00 -13.65
CA ALA A 154 9.40 0.36 -14.12
C ALA A 154 8.71 1.21 -13.06
N ASP A 155 8.96 2.50 -13.09
CA ASP A 155 8.27 3.47 -12.24
C ASP A 155 6.76 3.35 -12.37
N GLN A 156 6.06 3.48 -11.24
CA GLN A 156 4.63 3.26 -11.17
C GLN A 156 3.87 4.59 -11.06
N PRO A 157 3.25 5.05 -12.14
CA PRO A 157 2.31 6.15 -12.06
C PRO A 157 1.00 5.68 -11.42
N ILE A 158 0.60 6.33 -10.35
CA ILE A 158 -0.64 6.05 -9.60
C ILE A 158 -1.58 7.22 -9.80
N ALA A 159 -2.64 6.99 -10.58
CA ALA A 159 -3.68 7.99 -10.78
C ALA A 159 -4.53 8.15 -9.52
N LEU A 160 -4.65 9.38 -9.04
CA LEU A 160 -5.40 9.75 -7.85
C LEU A 160 -6.72 10.39 -8.23
N LYS A 161 -7.78 9.98 -7.55
CA LYS A 161 -9.12 10.52 -7.77
C LYS A 161 -9.25 11.88 -7.11
N SER A 162 -9.89 12.82 -7.82
CA SER A 162 -10.15 14.20 -7.38
C SER A 162 -11.46 14.34 -6.59
N SER A 163 -11.89 15.57 -6.41
CA SER A 163 -13.14 15.97 -5.72
C SER A 163 -13.09 15.72 -4.23
N TYR A 164 -11.97 16.11 -3.60
CA TYR A 164 -11.70 15.92 -2.18
C TYR A 164 -11.76 14.45 -1.77
N ALA A 165 -11.38 13.56 -2.71
CA ALA A 165 -11.32 12.14 -2.46
C ALA A 165 -10.10 11.76 -1.62
N TYR A 166 -10.31 10.84 -0.68
CA TYR A 166 -9.22 10.16 0.01
C TYR A 166 -8.77 8.96 -0.81
N ASN A 167 -7.53 8.99 -1.26
CA ASN A 167 -6.89 7.87 -1.91
C ASN A 167 -5.94 7.21 -0.92
N ILE A 168 -6.04 5.90 -0.72
CA ILE A 168 -5.01 5.15 -0.01
C ILE A 168 -4.07 4.57 -1.05
N THR A 169 -2.79 4.87 -0.91
CA THR A 169 -1.71 4.36 -1.75
C THR A 169 -0.45 4.26 -0.92
N GLY A 170 0.72 4.06 -1.52
CA GLY A 170 1.96 3.97 -0.76
C GLY A 170 3.15 3.55 -1.60
N ASN A 171 4.25 3.26 -0.92
CA ASN A 171 5.44 2.75 -1.55
C ASN A 171 5.19 1.33 -2.08
N VAL A 172 4.90 1.23 -3.37
CA VAL A 172 4.73 -0.05 -4.09
C VAL A 172 6.06 -0.70 -4.44
N SER A 173 7.18 -0.03 -4.18
CA SER A 173 8.52 -0.62 -4.29
C SER A 173 8.76 -1.57 -3.12
N PRO A 174 9.39 -2.73 -3.34
CA PRO A 174 9.77 -3.64 -2.26
C PRO A 174 11.02 -3.20 -1.48
N VAL A 175 11.54 -2.01 -1.77
CA VAL A 175 12.66 -1.39 -1.06
C VAL A 175 12.23 -0.08 -0.42
N ASP A 176 12.94 0.32 0.62
CA ASP A 176 12.76 1.64 1.23
C ASP A 176 13.21 2.71 0.24
N ILE A 177 12.42 3.77 0.14
CA ILE A 177 12.71 4.96 -0.66
C ILE A 177 12.66 6.20 0.22
N SER A 178 13.00 7.35 -0.31
CA SER A 178 12.74 8.63 0.36
C SER A 178 11.48 9.30 -0.17
N LEU A 179 10.91 10.20 0.60
CA LEU A 179 9.74 10.99 0.15
C LEU A 179 10.07 11.77 -1.14
N GLY A 180 11.32 12.23 -1.28
CA GLY A 180 11.81 12.93 -2.47
C GLY A 180 11.89 12.08 -3.73
N ASP A 181 11.88 10.76 -3.61
CA ASP A 181 11.85 9.86 -4.76
C ASP A 181 10.42 9.72 -5.33
N ILE A 182 9.41 10.11 -4.56
CA ILE A 182 8.02 10.18 -5.01
C ILE A 182 7.81 11.52 -5.70
N THR A 183 7.40 11.49 -6.96
CA THR A 183 7.09 12.71 -7.70
C THR A 183 5.59 12.88 -7.91
N ALA A 184 5.12 14.12 -8.00
CA ALA A 184 3.75 14.43 -8.35
C ALA A 184 3.70 15.09 -9.74
N SER A 185 2.59 14.89 -10.46
CA SER A 185 2.38 15.53 -11.76
C SER A 185 2.15 17.04 -11.62
N ASP A 186 2.24 17.74 -12.75
CA ASP A 186 2.02 19.20 -12.82
C ASP A 186 0.59 19.60 -12.42
N ASP A 187 -0.34 18.66 -12.37
CA ASP A 187 -1.72 18.88 -11.92
C ASP A 187 -1.84 18.88 -10.38
N TRP A 188 -0.76 18.56 -9.67
CA TRP A 188 -0.74 18.63 -8.20
C TRP A 188 -0.87 20.07 -7.73
N MET A 189 -1.85 20.33 -6.89
CA MET A 189 -2.11 21.66 -6.36
C MET A 189 -1.39 21.87 -5.02
N THR A 190 -0.26 22.55 -5.07
CA THR A 190 0.54 22.91 -3.88
C THR A 190 -0.32 23.56 -2.79
N GLY A 191 -0.23 23.01 -1.57
CA GLY A 191 -1.00 23.49 -0.41
C GLY A 191 -2.46 22.99 -0.35
N SER A 192 -3.02 22.44 -1.43
CA SER A 192 -4.37 21.88 -1.48
C SER A 192 -4.36 20.37 -1.50
N ASP A 193 -3.51 19.78 -2.35
CA ASP A 193 -3.32 18.33 -2.38
C ASP A 193 -2.32 17.92 -1.30
N GLU A 194 -2.63 16.86 -0.57
CA GLU A 194 -1.88 16.50 0.62
C GLU A 194 -1.63 14.99 0.67
N LEU A 195 -0.36 14.60 0.89
CA LEU A 195 0.02 13.27 1.31
C LEU A 195 0.05 13.24 2.84
N LYS A 196 -0.68 12.32 3.46
CA LYS A 196 -0.83 12.23 4.92
C LYS A 196 -0.29 10.90 5.43
N THR A 197 0.59 10.96 6.40
CA THR A 197 0.96 9.80 7.21
C THR A 197 0.00 9.68 8.40
N LEU A 198 -0.20 8.45 8.88
CA LEU A 198 -1.11 8.19 9.99
C LEU A 198 -0.35 7.61 11.18
N LYS A 199 -0.80 8.00 12.38
CA LYS A 199 -0.43 7.36 13.65
C LYS A 199 -1.09 5.99 13.77
N ALA A 200 -0.61 5.16 14.67
CA ALA A 200 -1.19 3.84 14.94
C ALA A 200 -2.69 3.86 15.33
N ASN A 201 -3.18 4.99 15.85
CA ASN A 201 -4.60 5.18 16.18
C ASN A 201 -5.45 5.71 15.01
N GLY A 202 -4.88 5.82 13.80
CA GLY A 202 -5.56 6.31 12.60
C GLY A 202 -5.65 7.82 12.48
N ALA A 203 -5.19 8.60 13.47
CA ALA A 203 -5.12 10.05 13.35
C ALA A 203 -3.98 10.46 12.40
N VAL A 204 -4.15 11.58 11.72
CA VAL A 204 -3.08 12.15 10.88
C VAL A 204 -1.87 12.48 11.77
N ASP A 205 -0.70 12.00 11.34
CA ASP A 205 0.59 12.34 11.97
C ASP A 205 1.17 13.59 11.33
N GLN A 206 1.44 13.53 10.03
CA GLN A 206 1.97 14.63 9.24
C GLN A 206 1.17 14.76 7.93
N ALA A 207 1.11 15.98 7.42
CA ALA A 207 0.56 16.26 6.09
C ALA A 207 1.63 16.98 5.27
N TYR A 208 1.90 16.46 4.08
CA TYR A 208 2.89 16.98 3.14
C TYR A 208 2.19 17.42 1.86
N THR A 209 2.71 18.47 1.25
CA THR A 209 2.34 18.88 -0.11
C THR A 209 3.57 18.93 -0.99
N PHE A 210 3.40 18.64 -2.26
CA PHE A 210 4.47 18.73 -3.25
C PHE A 210 4.54 20.13 -3.83
N VAL A 211 5.73 20.70 -3.86
CA VAL A 211 6.02 21.95 -4.56
C VAL A 211 6.66 21.59 -5.90
N SER A 212 5.95 21.85 -6.98
CA SER A 212 6.42 21.57 -8.33
C SER A 212 7.63 22.41 -8.70
N ALA A 213 8.37 22.04 -9.74
CA ALA A 213 9.51 22.86 -10.22
C ALA A 213 9.07 24.27 -10.63
N LYS A 214 7.86 24.44 -11.13
CA LYS A 214 7.26 25.73 -11.49
C LYS A 214 7.01 26.59 -10.24
N ASP A 215 6.29 26.03 -9.28
CA ASP A 215 5.98 26.75 -8.03
C ASP A 215 7.25 27.05 -7.22
N ALA A 216 8.19 26.11 -7.21
CA ALA A 216 9.48 26.25 -6.57
C ALA A 216 10.29 27.43 -7.11
N ALA A 217 10.24 27.67 -8.43
CA ALA A 217 10.88 28.82 -9.05
C ALA A 217 10.27 30.15 -8.58
N ASP A 218 8.94 30.18 -8.43
CA ASP A 218 8.21 31.36 -7.97
C ASP A 218 8.46 31.64 -6.48
N TRP A 219 8.67 30.60 -5.69
CA TRP A 219 8.87 30.70 -4.24
C TRP A 219 10.35 30.71 -3.81
N GLY A 220 11.29 30.57 -4.75
CA GLY A 220 12.71 30.58 -4.46
C GLY A 220 13.20 29.38 -3.64
N CYS A 221 12.49 28.25 -3.68
CA CYS A 221 12.85 27.03 -2.96
C CYS A 221 13.11 25.85 -3.94
N PRO A 222 13.72 24.73 -3.50
CA PRO A 222 13.83 23.51 -4.31
C PRO A 222 12.45 22.87 -4.55
N ALA A 223 12.25 22.25 -5.71
CA ALA A 223 11.11 21.37 -5.92
C ALA A 223 11.17 20.16 -4.96
N GLY A 224 10.01 19.74 -4.45
CA GLY A 224 9.94 18.59 -3.53
C GLY A 224 8.81 18.67 -2.53
N TRP A 225 8.93 17.86 -1.48
CA TRP A 225 7.91 17.73 -0.44
C TRP A 225 8.21 18.63 0.75
N TYR A 226 7.16 19.27 1.25
CA TYR A 226 7.17 20.16 2.40
C TYR A 226 6.00 19.83 3.33
N LEU A 227 6.10 20.17 4.61
CA LEU A 227 4.90 20.14 5.45
C LEU A 227 3.87 21.13 4.91
N THR A 228 2.63 20.70 4.78
CA THR A 228 1.54 21.59 4.33
C THR A 228 1.39 22.82 5.22
N ALA A 229 1.65 22.67 6.52
CA ALA A 229 1.61 23.78 7.47
C ALA A 229 2.67 24.85 7.16
N ASP A 230 3.91 24.41 6.81
CA ASP A 230 5.00 25.34 6.49
C ASP A 230 4.70 26.12 5.20
N VAL A 231 4.13 25.43 4.20
CA VAL A 231 3.74 26.06 2.91
C VAL A 231 2.59 27.06 3.08
N LYS A 232 1.71 26.85 4.05
CA LYS A 232 0.57 27.73 4.35
C LYS A 232 0.89 28.84 5.34
N ASP A 233 2.10 28.87 5.88
CA ASP A 233 2.52 29.89 6.83
C ASP A 233 3.10 31.09 6.07
N ASP A 234 2.31 32.15 5.93
CA ASP A 234 2.70 33.41 5.26
C ASP A 234 3.89 34.13 5.92
N LEU A 235 4.34 33.67 7.09
CA LEU A 235 5.52 34.19 7.78
C LEU A 235 6.82 33.55 7.32
N ILE A 236 6.76 32.46 6.59
CA ILE A 236 7.93 31.75 6.05
C ILE A 236 8.24 32.30 4.66
N GLU A 237 9.25 33.14 4.55
CA GLU A 237 9.70 33.75 3.29
C GLU A 237 10.62 32.81 2.48
N ASP A 238 11.28 31.84 3.12
CA ASP A 238 12.21 30.87 2.49
C ASP A 238 11.93 29.45 2.97
N LEU A 239 11.41 28.63 2.06
CA LEU A 239 11.09 27.22 2.32
C LEU A 239 12.28 26.28 2.18
N THR A 240 13.45 26.73 1.74
CA THR A 240 14.60 25.85 1.41
C THR A 240 14.98 24.92 2.57
N SER A 241 15.00 25.43 3.79
CA SER A 241 15.36 24.67 4.99
C SER A 241 14.25 23.71 5.49
N TYR A 242 13.04 23.84 4.95
CA TYR A 242 11.85 23.08 5.35
C TYR A 242 11.60 21.85 4.45
N CYS A 243 12.45 21.63 3.43
CA CYS A 243 12.33 20.50 2.52
C CYS A 243 12.37 19.15 3.25
N LYS A 244 11.43 18.25 2.94
CA LYS A 244 11.24 16.95 3.58
C LYS A 244 11.61 15.76 2.69
N ASN A 245 12.30 16.00 1.58
CA ASN A 245 12.66 14.97 0.61
C ASN A 245 13.44 13.79 1.22
N ALA A 246 14.20 14.01 2.30
CA ALA A 246 15.00 12.96 2.95
C ALA A 246 14.20 12.04 3.90
N ILE A 247 12.89 12.25 4.09
CA ILE A 247 12.08 11.41 4.97
C ILE A 247 11.98 10.01 4.36
N PRO A 248 12.33 8.94 5.12
CA PRO A 248 12.23 7.58 4.63
C PRO A 248 10.76 7.14 4.51
N VAL A 249 10.45 6.46 3.40
CA VAL A 249 9.19 5.78 3.15
C VAL A 249 9.50 4.30 2.98
N ARG A 250 9.12 3.50 3.95
CA ARG A 250 9.47 2.08 3.98
C ARG A 250 8.78 1.29 2.87
N ALA A 251 9.37 0.18 2.49
CA ALA A 251 8.75 -0.78 1.58
C ALA A 251 7.34 -1.15 2.06
N GLY A 252 6.32 -1.02 1.19
CA GLY A 252 4.92 -1.30 1.53
C GLY A 252 4.30 -0.36 2.58
N GLU A 253 4.95 0.74 2.92
CA GLU A 253 4.36 1.77 3.74
C GLU A 253 3.27 2.48 2.93
N ALA A 254 2.06 2.53 3.49
CA ALA A 254 0.94 3.19 2.87
C ALA A 254 0.65 4.52 3.57
N PHE A 255 0.10 5.43 2.78
CA PHE A 255 -0.32 6.77 3.20
C PHE A 255 -1.65 7.14 2.56
N VAL A 256 -2.27 8.16 3.08
CA VAL A 256 -3.52 8.71 2.55
C VAL A 256 -3.19 9.96 1.71
N VAL A 257 -3.70 10.02 0.49
CA VAL A 257 -3.59 11.22 -0.35
C VAL A 257 -4.96 11.86 -0.49
N LEU A 258 -5.08 13.08 -0.01
CA LEU A 258 -6.24 13.93 -0.26
C LEU A 258 -5.97 14.74 -1.53
N VAL A 259 -6.84 14.58 -2.52
CA VAL A 259 -6.76 15.34 -3.78
C VAL A 259 -7.95 16.28 -3.88
N GLY A 260 -7.68 17.54 -4.15
CA GLY A 260 -8.67 18.59 -4.26
C GLY A 260 -9.57 18.48 -5.49
N THR A 261 -9.54 19.48 -6.35
CA THR A 261 -10.50 19.61 -7.45
C THR A 261 -10.11 18.88 -8.73
N ALA A 262 -8.84 18.81 -9.05
CA ALA A 262 -8.31 18.17 -10.26
C ALA A 262 -7.72 16.79 -9.96
N SER A 263 -7.91 15.83 -10.85
CA SER A 263 -7.22 14.53 -10.76
C SER A 263 -5.72 14.73 -11.00
N THR A 264 -4.91 14.05 -10.24
CA THR A 264 -3.45 14.14 -10.31
C THR A 264 -2.82 12.75 -10.28
N THR A 265 -1.53 12.67 -10.49
CA THR A 265 -0.77 11.41 -10.47
C THR A 265 0.44 11.58 -9.58
N ILE A 266 0.72 10.58 -8.75
CA ILE A 266 2.04 10.42 -8.14
C ILE A 266 2.76 9.28 -8.82
N THR A 267 4.09 9.37 -8.90
CA THR A 267 4.93 8.32 -9.45
C THR A 267 5.87 7.80 -8.39
N ILE A 268 5.82 6.49 -8.16
CA ILE A 268 6.70 5.77 -7.24
C ILE A 268 7.81 5.11 -8.08
N PRO A 269 9.09 5.29 -7.73
CA PRO A 269 10.18 4.71 -8.49
C PRO A 269 10.20 3.19 -8.42
N SER A 270 10.69 2.55 -9.47
CA SER A 270 10.94 1.11 -9.48
C SER A 270 12.10 0.73 -8.56
N ALA A 271 12.18 -0.56 -8.21
CA ALA A 271 13.28 -1.12 -7.44
C ALA A 271 14.41 -1.68 -8.31
N LEU A 272 14.22 -1.78 -9.65
CA LEU A 272 15.13 -2.41 -10.60
C LEU A 272 15.68 -1.41 -11.61
#